data_be3be96e5c7516558823c3e511965bf3
#
_entry.id   be3be96e5c7516558823c3e511965bf3
#
_cell.length_a   1.000
_cell.length_b   1.000
_cell.length_c   1.000
_cell.angle_alpha   90.00
_cell.angle_beta   90.00
_cell.angle_gamma   90.00
#
_symmetry.space_group_name_H-M   'P 1'
#
loop_
_entity.id
_entity.type
_entity.pdbx_description
1 polymer ?
#
loop_
_entity_poly.entity_id
_entity_poly.type
_entity_poly.pdbx_seq_one_letter_code
_entity_poly.pdbx_strand_id
1 'polypeptide(L)'
;SAVMAGTAGILALLAAALLFAGVVRGGETRPRLLGAPEPINNPENDEGFERALQFAMTAYNRASNDMYSSRVVRVISARRQIVAGVKYIMEVEIARTTCTKPAADLQSCAFHEDPQMSKHAICNFVVLTVPWRNQIELLHSKCQ
;
A
#
# COMPACT_ATOMS: atom_id res chain seq x y z
N SER A 1 -43.55 52.46 14.86
CA SER A 1 -42.13 52.66 14.44
C SER A 1 -41.18 51.74 15.21
N ALA A 2 -41.43 51.41 16.45
CA ALA A 2 -40.59 50.51 17.24
C ALA A 2 -40.64 49.08 16.69
N VAL A 3 -41.75 48.66 16.12
CA VAL A 3 -41.93 47.32 15.54
C VAL A 3 -41.09 47.17 14.25
N MET A 4 -41.01 48.22 13.44
CA MET A 4 -40.17 48.19 12.23
C MET A 4 -38.69 48.15 12.53
N ALA A 5 -38.22 48.81 13.58
CA ALA A 5 -36.85 48.77 13.99
C ALA A 5 -36.44 47.36 14.50
N GLY A 6 -37.36 46.67 15.20
CA GLY A 6 -37.14 45.34 15.68
C GLY A 6 -37.03 44.29 14.57
N THR A 7 -37.86 44.38 13.53
CA THR A 7 -37.78 43.48 12.39
C THR A 7 -36.54 43.67 11.56
N ALA A 8 -36.10 44.89 11.37
CA ALA A 8 -34.87 45.19 10.66
C ALA A 8 -33.65 44.63 11.42
N GLY A 9 -33.63 44.75 12.73
CA GLY A 9 -32.59 44.18 13.56
C GLY A 9 -32.51 42.68 13.53
N ILE A 10 -33.65 42.03 13.56
CA ILE A 10 -33.73 40.55 13.48
C ILE A 10 -33.21 40.06 12.13
N LEU A 11 -33.61 40.69 11.04
CA LEU A 11 -33.16 40.32 9.70
C LEU A 11 -31.65 40.53 9.55
N ALA A 12 -31.08 41.58 10.10
CA ALA A 12 -29.67 41.83 10.07
C ALA A 12 -28.87 40.75 10.83
N LEU A 13 -29.39 40.32 11.99
CA LEU A 13 -28.79 39.28 12.80
C LEU A 13 -28.82 37.93 12.07
N LEU A 14 -29.91 37.61 11.40
CA LEU A 14 -30.00 36.38 10.61
C LEU A 14 -29.04 36.36 9.45
N ALA A 15 -28.90 37.50 8.76
CA ALA A 15 -27.96 37.63 7.66
C ALA A 15 -26.53 37.41 8.12
N ALA A 16 -26.15 37.99 9.25
CA ALA A 16 -24.82 37.84 9.84
C ALA A 16 -24.55 36.38 10.23
N ALA A 17 -25.56 35.70 10.80
CA ALA A 17 -25.46 34.29 11.17
C ALA A 17 -25.20 33.39 9.93
N LEU A 18 -25.88 33.67 8.83
CA LEU A 18 -25.68 32.93 7.58
C LEU A 18 -24.29 33.13 6.98
N LEU A 19 -23.78 34.35 7.02
CA LEU A 19 -22.44 34.66 6.58
C LEU A 19 -21.39 33.93 7.44
N PHE A 20 -21.61 33.89 8.73
CA PHE A 20 -20.73 33.21 9.66
C PHE A 20 -20.69 31.70 9.40
N ALA A 21 -21.87 31.11 9.17
CA ALA A 21 -21.97 29.69 8.83
C ALA A 21 -21.23 29.35 7.52
N GLY A 22 -21.30 30.26 6.54
CA GLY A 22 -20.56 30.08 5.29
C GLY A 22 -19.04 30.10 5.48
N VAL A 23 -18.54 30.97 6.34
CA VAL A 23 -17.11 31.05 6.65
C VAL A 23 -16.64 29.79 7.39
N VAL A 24 -17.44 29.27 8.32
CA VAL A 24 -17.11 28.02 9.02
C VAL A 24 -17.01 26.85 8.06
N ARG A 25 -17.89 26.77 7.08
CA ARG A 25 -17.82 25.72 6.04
C ARG A 25 -16.58 25.87 5.16
N GLY A 26 -16.21 27.09 4.84
CA GLY A 26 -14.99 27.34 4.06
C GLY A 26 -13.71 27.06 4.82
N GLY A 27 -13.77 27.07 6.15
CA GLY A 27 -12.62 26.79 7.00
C GLY A 27 -12.33 25.31 7.23
N GLU A 28 -13.22 24.43 6.82
CA GLU A 28 -13.00 23.00 6.89
C GLU A 28 -12.13 22.52 5.74
N THR A 29 -10.91 22.99 5.68
CA THR A 29 -9.90 22.31 4.89
C THR A 29 -9.54 21.06 5.65
N ARG A 30 -9.98 19.94 5.14
CA ARG A 30 -9.58 18.66 5.66
C ARG A 30 -8.07 18.57 5.67
N PRO A 31 -7.45 18.16 6.78
CA PRO A 31 -6.03 17.88 6.75
C PRO A 31 -5.80 16.89 5.63
N ARG A 32 -4.93 17.24 4.71
CA ARG A 32 -4.50 16.30 3.71
C ARG A 32 -3.98 15.10 4.42
N LEU A 33 -4.64 13.97 4.20
CA LEU A 33 -4.11 12.72 4.67
C LEU A 33 -2.73 12.54 4.08
N LEU A 34 -1.76 12.40 4.96
CA LEU A 34 -0.42 12.06 4.57
C LEU A 34 -0.48 10.79 3.76
N GLY A 35 0.10 10.83 2.58
CA GLY A 35 0.41 9.62 1.89
C GLY A 35 -0.68 9.02 1.05
N ALA A 36 -1.01 9.69 -0.03
CA ALA A 36 -1.55 8.95 -1.16
C ALA A 36 -0.47 7.98 -1.67
N PRO A 37 -0.83 6.77 -2.13
CA PRO A 37 0.12 5.86 -2.75
C PRO A 37 0.79 6.51 -3.96
N GLU A 38 2.11 6.38 -4.05
CA GLU A 38 2.91 6.94 -5.14
C GLU A 38 3.65 5.81 -5.86
N PRO A 39 3.71 5.82 -7.20
CA PRO A 39 4.45 4.80 -7.92
C PRO A 39 5.94 4.88 -7.63
N ILE A 40 6.58 3.71 -7.62
CA ILE A 40 8.03 3.59 -7.52
C ILE A 40 8.55 3.32 -8.93
N ASN A 41 9.35 4.25 -9.48
CA ASN A 41 9.78 4.19 -10.88
C ASN A 41 10.76 3.06 -11.16
N ASN A 42 11.70 2.82 -10.27
CA ASN A 42 12.70 1.76 -10.42
C ASN A 42 12.69 0.89 -9.17
N PRO A 43 11.68 0.02 -9.02
CA PRO A 43 11.55 -0.77 -7.79
C PRO A 43 12.75 -1.67 -7.54
N GLU A 44 13.40 -2.16 -8.58
CA GLU A 44 14.59 -3.00 -8.46
C GLU A 44 15.79 -2.28 -7.84
N ASN A 45 15.79 -0.94 -7.86
CA ASN A 45 16.85 -0.13 -7.26
C ASN A 45 16.45 0.48 -5.91
N ASP A 46 15.27 0.16 -5.42
CA ASP A 46 14.77 0.68 -4.15
C ASP A 46 14.99 -0.37 -3.07
N GLU A 47 15.93 -0.10 -2.16
CA GLU A 47 16.31 -1.06 -1.11
C GLU A 47 15.15 -1.38 -0.16
N GLY A 48 14.35 -0.38 0.17
CA GLY A 48 13.18 -0.59 1.04
C GLY A 48 12.15 -1.49 0.39
N PHE A 49 11.88 -1.26 -0.89
CA PHE A 49 10.97 -2.10 -1.66
C PHE A 49 11.51 -3.53 -1.77
N GLU A 50 12.78 -3.70 -2.07
CA GLU A 50 13.40 -5.01 -2.19
C GLU A 50 13.29 -5.82 -0.90
N ARG A 51 13.54 -5.17 0.24
CA ARG A 51 13.40 -5.85 1.54
C ARG A 51 11.96 -6.24 1.81
N ALA A 52 11.00 -5.37 1.46
CA ALA A 52 9.59 -5.66 1.62
C ALA A 52 9.17 -6.84 0.74
N LEU A 53 9.64 -6.88 -0.50
CA LEU A 53 9.34 -7.96 -1.43
C LEU A 53 9.95 -9.29 -0.95
N GLN A 54 11.19 -9.27 -0.48
CA GLN A 54 11.83 -10.46 0.08
C GLN A 54 11.06 -10.98 1.28
N PHE A 55 10.59 -10.09 2.13
CA PHE A 55 9.77 -10.47 3.27
C PHE A 55 8.47 -11.13 2.83
N ALA A 56 7.78 -10.55 1.85
CA ALA A 56 6.54 -11.10 1.32
C ALA A 56 6.77 -12.48 0.69
N MET A 57 7.84 -12.65 -0.07
CA MET A 57 8.17 -13.92 -0.71
C MET A 57 8.56 -14.99 0.30
N THR A 58 9.28 -14.63 1.34
CA THR A 58 9.60 -15.56 2.44
C THR A 58 8.31 -16.04 3.11
N ALA A 59 7.40 -15.13 3.39
CA ALA A 59 6.10 -15.47 3.97
C ALA A 59 5.27 -16.36 3.03
N TYR A 60 5.25 -16.02 1.75
CA TYR A 60 4.54 -16.81 0.75
C TYR A 60 5.07 -18.25 0.71
N ASN A 61 6.37 -18.40 0.58
CA ASN A 61 6.99 -19.74 0.49
C ASN A 61 6.76 -20.56 1.76
N ARG A 62 6.82 -19.89 2.92
CA ARG A 62 6.58 -20.57 4.20
C ARG A 62 5.14 -21.07 4.32
N ALA A 63 4.16 -20.29 3.81
CA ALA A 63 2.74 -20.64 3.89
C ALA A 63 2.30 -21.63 2.79
N SER A 64 3.02 -21.69 1.69
CA SER A 64 2.72 -22.56 0.56
C SER A 64 2.90 -24.02 0.90
N ASN A 65 2.02 -24.88 0.37
CA ASN A 65 2.15 -26.35 0.50
C ASN A 65 3.07 -26.96 -0.55
N ASP A 66 3.65 -26.15 -1.42
CA ASP A 66 4.56 -26.62 -2.45
C ASP A 66 5.93 -26.96 -1.82
N MET A 67 6.50 -28.06 -2.26
CA MET A 67 7.84 -28.46 -1.79
C MET A 67 8.93 -27.57 -2.40
N TYR A 68 8.65 -26.94 -3.52
CA TYR A 68 9.60 -26.03 -4.18
C TYR A 68 9.35 -24.60 -3.76
N SER A 69 10.44 -23.83 -3.69
CA SER A 69 10.34 -22.38 -3.47
C SER A 69 9.92 -21.69 -4.75
N SER A 70 9.16 -20.62 -4.62
CA SER A 70 8.84 -19.72 -5.73
C SER A 70 9.66 -18.44 -5.59
N ARG A 71 9.95 -17.81 -6.72
CA ARG A 71 10.60 -16.49 -6.72
C ARG A 71 9.95 -15.57 -7.74
N VAL A 72 10.26 -14.29 -7.63
CA VAL A 72 9.69 -13.27 -8.50
C VAL A 72 10.26 -13.40 -9.90
N VAL A 73 9.36 -13.43 -10.89
CA VAL A 73 9.71 -13.35 -12.31
C VAL A 73 9.87 -11.89 -12.70
N ARG A 74 8.88 -11.06 -12.33
CA ARG A 74 8.89 -9.63 -12.62
C ARG A 74 7.97 -8.88 -11.67
N VAL A 75 8.26 -7.60 -11.50
CA VAL A 75 7.40 -6.68 -10.76
C VAL A 75 6.47 -6.03 -11.77
N ILE A 76 5.16 -6.21 -11.59
CA ILE A 76 4.14 -5.64 -12.46
C ILE A 76 3.85 -4.21 -12.06
N SER A 77 3.68 -3.96 -10.75
CA SER A 77 3.50 -2.61 -10.23
C SER A 77 4.07 -2.51 -8.82
N ALA A 78 4.56 -1.34 -8.49
CA ALA A 78 5.10 -1.04 -7.17
C ALA A 78 4.72 0.37 -6.78
N ARG A 79 4.16 0.51 -5.59
CA ARG A 79 3.77 1.81 -5.03
C ARG A 79 4.22 1.88 -3.57
N ARG A 80 4.43 3.10 -3.13
CA ARG A 80 4.80 3.41 -1.75
C ARG A 80 3.80 4.39 -1.18
N GLN A 81 3.42 4.20 0.06
CA GLN A 81 2.54 5.11 0.77
C GLN A 81 3.17 5.42 2.13
N ILE A 82 3.33 6.69 2.42
CA ILE A 82 3.82 7.13 3.72
C ILE A 82 2.64 7.16 4.68
N VAL A 83 2.76 6.39 5.73
CA VAL A 83 1.79 6.29 6.82
C VAL A 83 2.57 6.50 8.13
N ALA A 84 2.18 5.88 9.23
CA ALA A 84 3.05 5.80 10.41
C ALA A 84 4.12 4.72 10.17
N GLY A 85 4.89 4.89 9.12
CA GLY A 85 5.83 3.95 8.53
C GLY A 85 5.78 4.08 7.03
N VAL A 86 6.25 3.08 6.32
CA VAL A 86 6.18 3.00 4.85
C VAL A 86 5.44 1.74 4.46
N LYS A 87 4.35 1.92 3.73
CA LYS A 87 3.57 0.82 3.18
C LYS A 87 3.97 0.62 1.73
N TYR A 88 4.37 -0.60 1.39
CA TYR A 88 4.69 -0.99 0.02
C TYR A 88 3.55 -1.82 -0.53
N ILE A 89 3.01 -1.40 -1.67
CA ILE A 89 1.90 -2.04 -2.35
C ILE A 89 2.43 -2.55 -3.68
N MET A 90 2.40 -3.87 -3.88
CA MET A 90 3.08 -4.46 -5.02
C MET A 90 2.23 -5.54 -5.68
N GLU A 91 2.34 -5.62 -6.99
CA GLU A 91 1.81 -6.71 -7.79
C GLU A 91 2.98 -7.33 -8.53
N VAL A 92 3.19 -8.62 -8.35
CA VAL A 92 4.34 -9.33 -8.89
C VAL A 92 3.89 -10.64 -9.51
N GLU A 93 4.60 -11.03 -10.57
CA GLU A 93 4.48 -12.39 -11.09
C GLU A 93 5.54 -13.24 -10.42
N ILE A 94 5.13 -14.39 -9.89
CA ILE A 94 6.02 -15.36 -9.28
C ILE A 94 5.93 -16.68 -10.03
N ALA A 95 6.96 -17.50 -9.91
CA ALA A 95 6.95 -18.82 -10.50
C ALA A 95 7.75 -19.79 -9.64
N ARG A 96 7.37 -21.07 -9.76
CA ARG A 96 8.05 -22.16 -9.06
C ARG A 96 9.48 -22.30 -9.56
N THR A 97 10.40 -22.50 -8.62
CA THR A 97 11.81 -22.78 -8.93
C THR A 97 12.11 -24.27 -8.75
N THR A 98 13.31 -24.67 -9.15
CA THR A 98 13.80 -26.05 -8.95
C THR A 98 14.36 -26.28 -7.54
N CYS A 99 14.41 -25.24 -6.71
CA CYS A 99 14.94 -25.36 -5.36
C CYS A 99 13.86 -25.80 -4.38
N THR A 100 14.14 -26.84 -3.62
CA THR A 100 13.26 -27.25 -2.52
C THR A 100 13.36 -26.27 -1.36
N LYS A 101 12.30 -26.19 -0.56
CA LYS A 101 12.28 -25.34 0.62
C LYS A 101 13.04 -25.97 1.79
N PRO A 102 13.71 -25.17 2.64
CA PRO A 102 13.97 -23.74 2.45
C PRO A 102 15.17 -23.51 1.51
N ALA A 103 15.06 -22.52 0.63
CA ALA A 103 16.14 -22.18 -0.28
C ALA A 103 17.01 -21.08 0.35
N ALA A 104 18.33 -21.33 0.42
CA ALA A 104 19.25 -20.38 1.02
C ALA A 104 19.51 -19.17 0.13
N ASP A 105 19.56 -19.39 -1.18
CA ASP A 105 19.77 -18.33 -2.17
C ASP A 105 18.71 -18.47 -3.26
N LEU A 106 17.56 -17.85 -3.02
CA LEU A 106 16.41 -17.94 -3.90
C LEU A 106 16.68 -17.34 -5.28
N GLN A 107 17.51 -16.30 -5.32
CA GLN A 107 17.83 -15.60 -6.58
C GLN A 107 18.57 -16.48 -7.56
N SER A 108 19.34 -17.45 -7.09
CA SER A 108 20.11 -18.35 -7.95
C SER A 108 19.31 -19.57 -8.40
N CYS A 109 18.09 -19.75 -7.91
CA CYS A 109 17.25 -20.89 -8.28
C CYS A 109 16.68 -20.71 -9.68
N ALA A 110 16.85 -21.71 -10.53
CA ALA A 110 16.27 -21.72 -11.86
C ALA A 110 14.77 -21.95 -11.80
N PHE A 111 14.05 -21.39 -12.74
CA PHE A 111 12.62 -21.70 -12.89
C PHE A 111 12.46 -23.08 -13.52
N HIS A 112 11.33 -23.74 -13.22
CA HIS A 112 10.95 -24.96 -13.94
C HIS A 112 10.62 -24.60 -15.38
N GLU A 113 11.24 -25.26 -16.32
CA GLU A 113 10.99 -25.08 -17.74
C GLU A 113 9.86 -25.95 -18.27
N ASP A 114 9.63 -27.09 -17.62
CA ASP A 114 8.56 -28.01 -17.98
C ASP A 114 7.20 -27.34 -17.74
N PRO A 115 6.33 -27.20 -18.77
CA PRO A 115 5.01 -26.60 -18.59
C PRO A 115 4.16 -27.25 -17.50
N GLN A 116 4.34 -28.53 -17.25
CA GLN A 116 3.60 -29.25 -16.21
C GLN A 116 4.09 -28.89 -14.81
N MET A 117 5.35 -28.53 -14.66
CA MET A 117 5.95 -28.18 -13.39
C MET A 117 6.01 -26.67 -13.19
N SER A 118 5.98 -25.91 -14.26
CA SER A 118 5.96 -24.45 -14.21
C SER A 118 4.63 -23.97 -13.65
N LYS A 119 4.72 -23.21 -12.57
CA LYS A 119 3.51 -22.72 -11.89
C LYS A 119 3.68 -21.24 -11.65
N HIS A 120 3.03 -20.45 -12.51
CA HIS A 120 3.05 -19.00 -12.43
C HIS A 120 1.83 -18.51 -11.66
N ALA A 121 2.00 -17.44 -10.93
CA ALA A 121 0.91 -16.79 -10.22
C ALA A 121 1.17 -15.29 -10.19
N ILE A 122 0.08 -14.53 -10.14
CA ILE A 122 0.13 -13.08 -9.91
C ILE A 122 -0.25 -12.85 -8.46
N CYS A 123 0.65 -12.24 -7.72
CA CYS A 123 0.46 -11.98 -6.30
C CYS A 123 0.36 -10.49 -6.03
N ASN A 124 -0.57 -10.15 -5.15
CA ASN A 124 -0.70 -8.81 -4.59
C ASN A 124 -0.28 -8.86 -3.13
N PHE A 125 0.76 -8.13 -2.79
CA PHE A 125 1.26 -8.03 -1.43
C PHE A 125 1.19 -6.59 -0.95
N VAL A 126 0.89 -6.43 0.33
CA VAL A 126 1.02 -5.14 1.01
C VAL A 126 1.87 -5.37 2.24
N VAL A 127 2.99 -4.66 2.33
CA VAL A 127 3.95 -4.79 3.42
C VAL A 127 4.13 -3.45 4.10
N LEU A 128 3.99 -3.43 5.42
CA LEU A 128 4.25 -2.26 6.24
C LEU A 128 5.62 -2.38 6.87
N THR A 129 6.45 -1.37 6.71
CA THR A 129 7.73 -1.27 7.39
C THR A 129 7.73 -0.07 8.32
N VAL A 130 8.28 -0.25 9.52
CA VAL A 130 8.51 0.83 10.47
C VAL A 130 10.00 0.77 10.84
N PRO A 131 10.88 1.38 10.00
CA PRO A 131 12.33 1.19 10.13
C PRO A 131 12.89 1.60 11.50
N TRP A 132 12.36 2.70 12.06
CA TRP A 132 12.85 3.19 13.37
C TRP A 132 12.44 2.27 14.53
N ARG A 133 11.52 1.33 14.31
CA ARG A 133 11.13 0.32 15.29
C ARG A 133 11.62 -1.06 14.91
N ASN A 134 12.31 -1.15 13.79
CA ASN A 134 12.78 -2.42 13.25
C ASN A 134 11.66 -3.44 13.07
N GLN A 135 10.50 -2.94 12.57
CA GLN A 135 9.30 -3.75 12.37
C GLN A 135 8.99 -3.88 10.90
N ILE A 136 8.52 -5.06 10.52
CA ILE A 136 8.03 -5.35 9.17
C ILE A 136 6.86 -6.31 9.30
N GLU A 137 5.79 -6.07 8.54
CA GLU A 137 4.55 -6.83 8.63
C GLU A 137 3.91 -6.99 7.27
N LEU A 138 3.46 -8.20 6.96
CA LEU A 138 2.68 -8.49 5.76
C LEU A 138 1.21 -8.23 6.06
N LEU A 139 0.65 -7.16 5.49
CA LEU A 139 -0.74 -6.76 5.74
C LEU A 139 -1.71 -7.48 4.83
N HIS A 140 -1.28 -7.84 3.62
CA HIS A 140 -2.14 -8.47 2.62
C HIS A 140 -1.31 -9.36 1.73
N SER A 141 -1.87 -10.52 1.40
CA SER A 141 -1.24 -11.48 0.50
C SER A 141 -2.34 -12.23 -0.24
N LYS A 142 -2.39 -12.07 -1.55
CA LYS A 142 -3.36 -12.76 -2.39
C LYS A 142 -2.71 -13.11 -3.72
N CYS A 143 -2.73 -14.40 -4.05
CA CYS A 143 -2.16 -14.90 -5.29
C CYS A 143 -3.21 -15.66 -6.08
N GLN A 144 -3.14 -15.53 -7.40
CA GLN A 144 -4.02 -16.27 -8.31
C GLN A 144 -3.39 -16.52 -9.67
#